data_1008a437b9ec6fa884db9cef7ef1e8de
#
_entry.id   1008a437b9ec6fa884db9cef7ef1e8de
#
_cell.length_a   1.000
_cell.length_b   1.000
_cell.length_c   1.000
_cell.angle_alpha   90.00
_cell.angle_beta   90.00
_cell.angle_gamma   90.00
#
_symmetry.space_group_name_H-M   'P 1'
#
loop_
_entity.id
_entity.type
_entity.pdbx_description
1 polymer ?
#
loop_
_entity_poly.entity_id
_entity_poly.type
_entity_poly.pdbx_seq_one_letter_code
_entity_poly.pdbx_strand_id
1 'polypeptide(L)'
;MKRCIACGAPLWETPLLTLDNMPASAQHMPDAAGLLKDQGLTLDLCQCMGCGLVQFDCDPVDYYRDVIRAGGFSKTMVELRRYQYKNLIQNYHLEGKRFIEVGCGQGEFLKVLTEFPVEAHGIEHDPH
;
A
#
# COMPACT_ATOMS: atom_id res chain seq x y z
N MET A 1 24.54 6.05 4.65
CA MET A 1 23.63 5.45 5.65
C MET A 1 22.25 6.00 5.42
N LYS A 2 21.32 5.15 5.07
CA LYS A 2 19.93 5.57 4.84
C LYS A 2 19.22 5.85 6.15
N ARG A 3 18.15 6.62 6.06
CA ARG A 3 17.41 7.11 7.22
C ARG A 3 16.02 6.51 7.27
N CYS A 4 15.49 6.39 8.46
CA CYS A 4 14.12 5.95 8.68
C CYS A 4 13.12 6.88 7.99
N ILE A 5 12.22 6.30 7.19
CA ILE A 5 11.18 7.05 6.47
C ILE A 5 10.14 7.70 7.39
N ALA A 6 10.01 7.20 8.64
CA ALA A 6 9.04 7.72 9.59
C ALA A 6 9.62 8.82 10.50
N CYS A 7 10.83 8.65 11.05
CA CYS A 7 11.36 9.58 12.07
C CYS A 7 12.71 10.22 11.71
N GLY A 8 13.32 9.85 10.57
CA GLY A 8 14.59 10.39 10.10
C GLY A 8 15.83 9.90 10.87
N ALA A 9 15.69 9.06 11.89
CA ALA A 9 16.82 8.50 12.61
C ALA A 9 17.59 7.49 11.75
N PRO A 10 18.88 7.20 12.06
CA PRO A 10 19.65 6.20 11.32
C PRO A 10 19.06 4.80 11.49
N LEU A 11 19.32 3.94 10.52
CA LEU A 11 19.02 2.52 10.59
C LEU A 11 20.21 1.78 11.26
N TRP A 12 19.96 0.61 11.83
CA TRP A 12 21.03 -0.28 12.25
C TRP A 12 21.86 -0.70 11.03
N GLU A 13 23.19 -0.73 11.17
CA GLU A 13 24.11 -1.08 10.08
C GLU A 13 23.98 -2.55 9.65
N THR A 14 23.70 -3.43 10.61
CA THR A 14 23.49 -4.84 10.32
C THR A 14 22.02 -5.09 10.00
N PRO A 15 21.69 -5.56 8.78
CA PRO A 15 20.33 -5.93 8.43
C PRO A 15 19.78 -7.05 9.31
N LEU A 16 18.48 -7.03 9.56
CA LEU A 16 17.77 -8.16 10.18
C LEU A 16 17.69 -9.35 9.23
N LEU A 17 17.60 -9.06 7.94
CA LEU A 17 17.51 -10.05 6.86
C LEU A 17 18.00 -9.42 5.56
N THR A 18 18.80 -10.17 4.81
CA THR A 18 19.20 -9.84 3.44
C THR A 18 18.54 -10.81 2.47
N LEU A 19 17.86 -10.26 1.47
CA LEU A 19 17.24 -11.01 0.39
C LEU A 19 18.01 -10.73 -0.91
N ASP A 20 18.71 -11.74 -1.41
CA ASP A 20 19.48 -11.61 -2.65
C ASP A 20 18.66 -11.97 -3.86
N ASN A 21 19.03 -11.37 -5.00
CA ASN A 21 18.45 -11.63 -6.31
C ASN A 21 16.92 -11.47 -6.36
N MET A 22 16.41 -10.44 -5.69
CA MET A 22 15.00 -10.11 -5.71
C MET A 22 14.62 -9.35 -6.98
N PRO A 23 13.38 -9.47 -7.48
CA PRO A 23 12.94 -8.73 -8.66
C PRO A 23 13.17 -7.22 -8.51
N ALA A 24 13.80 -6.60 -9.51
CA ALA A 24 14.02 -5.15 -9.53
C ALA A 24 12.74 -4.37 -9.89
N SER A 25 11.72 -5.06 -10.40
CA SER A 25 10.44 -4.48 -10.80
C SER A 25 9.29 -5.30 -10.25
N ALA A 26 8.31 -4.61 -9.67
CA ALA A 26 7.06 -5.25 -9.22
C ALA A 26 6.02 -5.36 -10.34
N GLN A 27 6.19 -4.67 -11.45
CA GLN A 27 5.16 -4.50 -12.47
C GLN A 27 5.69 -4.67 -13.87
N HIS A 28 6.47 -3.84 -14.40
CA HIS A 28 6.94 -3.83 -15.78
C HIS A 28 7.80 -5.07 -16.09
N MET A 29 7.13 -6.18 -16.38
CA MET A 29 7.84 -7.39 -16.81
C MET A 29 8.67 -7.10 -18.04
N PRO A 30 9.96 -7.49 -18.07
CA PRO A 30 10.83 -7.24 -19.21
C PRO A 30 10.32 -7.99 -20.44
N ASP A 31 10.42 -7.37 -21.59
CA ASP A 31 10.29 -8.04 -22.88
C ASP A 31 11.54 -8.89 -23.19
N ALA A 32 11.53 -9.58 -24.31
CA ALA A 32 12.65 -10.46 -24.71
C ALA A 32 14.00 -9.74 -24.79
N ALA A 33 14.02 -8.46 -25.13
CA ALA A 33 15.25 -7.65 -25.18
C ALA A 33 15.66 -7.17 -23.77
N GLY A 34 14.69 -6.87 -22.91
CA GLY A 34 14.89 -6.47 -21.53
C GLY A 34 15.40 -7.59 -20.64
N LEU A 35 15.04 -8.86 -20.92
CA LEU A 35 15.52 -10.03 -20.16
C LEU A 35 17.04 -10.12 -20.07
N LEU A 36 17.76 -9.67 -21.09
CA LEU A 36 19.23 -9.68 -21.08
C LEU A 36 19.83 -8.63 -20.14
N LYS A 37 19.04 -7.65 -19.72
CA LYS A 37 19.42 -6.56 -18.80
C LYS A 37 18.79 -6.70 -17.44
N ASP A 38 17.90 -7.67 -17.29
CA ASP A 38 17.20 -7.89 -16.02
C ASP A 38 18.19 -8.45 -14.98
N GLN A 39 18.38 -7.67 -13.93
CA GLN A 39 19.28 -8.01 -12.83
C GLN A 39 18.52 -7.91 -11.52
N GLY A 40 18.71 -8.92 -10.68
CA GLY A 40 18.15 -8.91 -9.34
C GLY A 40 18.76 -7.84 -8.45
N LEU A 41 17.99 -7.41 -7.48
CA LEU A 41 18.42 -6.50 -6.41
C LEU A 41 18.68 -7.26 -5.12
N THR A 42 19.63 -6.79 -4.32
CA THR A 42 19.73 -7.18 -2.92
C THR A 42 18.87 -6.22 -2.10
N LEU A 43 17.97 -6.76 -1.28
CA LEU A 43 17.11 -6.02 -0.37
C LEU A 43 17.50 -6.31 1.07
N ASP A 44 17.98 -5.29 1.75
CA ASP A 44 18.32 -5.34 3.18
C ASP A 44 17.15 -4.84 4.02
N LEU A 45 16.61 -5.71 4.87
CA LEU A 45 15.57 -5.36 5.83
C LEU A 45 16.24 -4.85 7.11
N CYS A 46 16.12 -3.56 7.38
CA CYS A 46 16.79 -2.89 8.48
C CYS A 46 15.79 -2.34 9.50
N GLN A 47 16.23 -2.23 10.75
CA GLN A 47 15.45 -1.61 11.82
C GLN A 47 15.95 -0.20 12.13
N CYS A 48 15.04 0.70 12.41
CA CYS A 48 15.34 2.05 12.85
C CYS A 48 15.85 2.07 14.29
N MET A 49 16.96 2.78 14.53
CA MET A 49 17.54 2.96 15.88
C MET A 49 16.67 3.86 16.77
N GLY A 50 15.84 4.72 16.19
CA GLY A 50 15.03 5.68 16.93
C GLY A 50 13.64 5.17 17.28
N CYS A 51 12.82 4.83 16.29
CA CYS A 51 11.42 4.45 16.50
C CYS A 51 11.14 2.94 16.37
N GLY A 52 12.15 2.13 16.02
CA GLY A 52 12.00 0.68 15.87
C GLY A 52 11.33 0.23 14.56
N LEU A 53 10.95 1.14 13.66
CA LEU A 53 10.36 0.78 12.37
C LEU A 53 11.28 -0.15 11.60
N VAL A 54 10.73 -1.24 11.08
CA VAL A 54 11.42 -2.15 10.17
C VAL A 54 11.08 -1.76 8.74
N GLN A 55 12.09 -1.52 7.92
CA GLN A 55 11.96 -1.07 6.52
C GLN A 55 13.07 -1.65 5.65
N PHE A 56 12.86 -1.69 4.34
CA PHE A 56 13.96 -1.94 3.42
C PHE A 56 14.88 -0.73 3.30
N ASP A 57 16.19 -0.99 3.24
CA ASP A 57 17.21 0.03 2.95
C ASP A 57 17.41 0.17 1.44
N CYS A 58 16.36 0.57 0.73
CA CYS A 58 16.37 0.81 -0.71
C CYS A 58 15.57 2.06 -1.04
N ASP A 59 15.82 2.61 -2.23
CA ASP A 59 15.00 3.70 -2.74
C ASP A 59 13.67 3.17 -3.26
N PRO A 60 12.59 3.95 -3.18
CA PRO A 60 11.31 3.56 -3.75
C PRO A 60 11.42 3.48 -5.28
N VAL A 61 10.61 2.63 -5.89
CA VAL A 61 10.53 2.55 -7.35
C VAL A 61 9.84 3.79 -7.94
N ASP A 62 10.30 4.25 -9.09
CA ASP A 62 9.81 5.52 -9.68
C ASP A 62 8.36 5.43 -10.18
N TYR A 63 7.92 4.24 -10.51
CA TYR A 63 6.60 3.99 -11.14
C TYR A 63 5.49 3.67 -10.14
N TYR A 64 5.69 3.81 -8.83
CA TYR A 64 4.65 3.52 -7.84
C TYR A 64 3.37 4.36 -7.99
N ARG A 65 3.44 5.43 -8.78
CA ARG A 65 2.32 6.31 -9.11
C ARG A 65 1.47 5.80 -10.27
N ASP A 66 2.02 4.93 -11.09
CA ASP A 66 1.30 4.27 -12.18
C ASP A 66 0.48 3.12 -11.57
N VAL A 67 -0.71 3.45 -11.13
CA VAL A 67 -1.48 2.63 -10.21
C VAL A 67 -1.80 1.27 -10.79
N ILE A 68 -1.32 0.26 -10.12
CA ILE A 68 -1.91 -1.05 -10.21
C ILE A 68 -3.04 -1.15 -9.19
N ARG A 69 -4.19 -1.48 -9.67
CA ARG A 69 -5.29 -1.85 -8.81
C ARG A 69 -4.95 -3.12 -8.06
N ALA A 70 -4.65 -2.97 -6.78
CA ALA A 70 -4.38 -4.08 -5.90
C ALA A 70 -5.69 -4.71 -5.40
N GLY A 71 -6.45 -5.32 -6.24
CA GLY A 71 -7.61 -6.07 -5.79
C GLY A 71 -8.78 -6.05 -6.76
N GLY A 72 -9.33 -7.21 -7.01
CA GLY A 72 -10.53 -7.35 -7.81
C GLY A 72 -11.78 -6.91 -7.03
N PHE A 73 -12.63 -6.12 -7.65
CA PHE A 73 -13.98 -5.86 -7.19
C PHE A 73 -14.84 -7.08 -7.49
N SER A 74 -14.81 -8.08 -6.62
CA SER A 74 -15.61 -9.29 -6.72
C SER A 74 -16.79 -9.26 -5.74
N LYS A 75 -17.81 -10.08 -5.99
CA LYS A 75 -18.95 -10.24 -5.08
C LYS A 75 -18.49 -10.58 -3.65
N THR A 76 -17.53 -11.50 -3.52
CA THR A 76 -16.97 -11.89 -2.22
C THR A 76 -16.30 -10.71 -1.52
N MET A 77 -15.54 -9.89 -2.25
CA MET A 77 -14.89 -8.72 -1.66
C MET A 77 -15.89 -7.64 -1.25
N VAL A 78 -16.95 -7.45 -2.03
CA VAL A 78 -18.04 -6.52 -1.67
C VAL A 78 -18.73 -6.97 -0.37
N GLU A 79 -19.05 -8.25 -0.25
CA GLU A 79 -19.67 -8.81 0.96
C GLU A 79 -18.75 -8.69 2.19
N LEU A 80 -17.45 -8.95 2.01
CA LEU A 80 -16.45 -8.77 3.06
C LEU A 80 -16.38 -7.30 3.52
N ARG A 81 -16.32 -6.35 2.57
CA ARG A 81 -16.29 -4.91 2.89
C ARG A 81 -17.57 -4.45 3.59
N ARG A 82 -18.72 -4.93 3.14
CA ARG A 82 -20.00 -4.64 3.80
C ARG A 82 -20.00 -5.11 5.26
N TYR A 83 -19.51 -6.33 5.51
CA TYR A 83 -19.36 -6.86 6.86
C TYR A 83 -18.38 -6.01 7.70
N GLN A 84 -17.22 -5.64 7.14
CA GLN A 84 -16.23 -4.82 7.83
C GLN A 84 -16.78 -3.43 8.18
N TYR A 85 -17.42 -2.74 7.23
CA TYR A 85 -18.01 -1.41 7.46
C TYR A 85 -19.13 -1.46 8.49
N LYS A 86 -20.00 -2.46 8.41
CA LYS A 86 -21.04 -2.67 9.43
C LYS A 86 -20.45 -2.76 10.83
N ASN A 87 -19.45 -3.62 11.02
CA ASN A 87 -18.82 -3.81 12.32
C ASN A 87 -18.10 -2.55 12.79
N LEU A 88 -17.38 -1.86 11.90
CA LEU A 88 -16.69 -0.61 12.22
C LEU A 88 -17.70 0.45 12.70
N ILE A 89 -18.77 0.68 11.93
CA ILE A 89 -19.77 1.70 12.24
C ILE A 89 -20.48 1.37 13.56
N GLN A 90 -20.89 0.13 13.76
CA GLN A 90 -21.60 -0.29 14.98
C GLN A 90 -20.71 -0.26 16.22
N ASN A 91 -19.50 -0.82 16.15
CA ASN A 91 -18.61 -0.94 17.30
C ASN A 91 -18.11 0.41 17.81
N TYR A 92 -18.00 1.40 16.92
CA TYR A 92 -17.49 2.73 17.26
C TYR A 92 -18.55 3.83 17.21
N HIS A 93 -19.83 3.47 17.04
CA HIS A 93 -20.97 4.42 17.00
C HIS A 93 -20.75 5.55 15.99
N LEU A 94 -20.44 5.16 14.74
CA LEU A 94 -20.06 6.09 13.68
C LEU A 94 -21.21 6.48 12.74
N GLU A 95 -22.45 6.19 13.08
CA GLU A 95 -23.62 6.64 12.34
C GLU A 95 -23.66 8.18 12.26
N GLY A 96 -23.94 8.70 11.10
CA GLY A 96 -23.95 10.15 10.82
C GLY A 96 -22.57 10.80 10.78
N LYS A 97 -21.48 10.03 10.87
CA LYS A 97 -20.12 10.57 10.78
C LYS A 97 -19.64 10.65 9.33
N ARG A 98 -18.62 11.49 9.13
CA ARG A 98 -17.92 11.62 7.84
C ARG A 98 -16.77 10.63 7.74
N PHE A 99 -16.71 9.97 6.61
CA PHE A 99 -15.64 9.05 6.23
C PHE A 99 -14.88 9.59 5.03
N ILE A 100 -13.59 9.43 5.04
CA ILE A 100 -12.72 9.73 3.89
C ILE A 100 -11.93 8.48 3.56
N GLU A 101 -12.12 7.95 2.36
CA GLU A 101 -11.30 6.88 1.79
C GLU A 101 -10.18 7.51 0.96
N VAL A 102 -8.95 7.35 1.41
CA VAL A 102 -7.76 7.82 0.68
C VAL A 102 -7.26 6.70 -0.23
N GLY A 103 -7.08 7.01 -1.52
CA GLY A 103 -6.79 6.00 -2.53
C GLY A 103 -8.03 5.20 -2.93
N CYS A 104 -9.16 5.88 -3.11
CA CYS A 104 -10.45 5.22 -3.36
C CYS A 104 -10.57 4.61 -4.77
N GLY A 105 -9.61 4.82 -5.66
CA GLY A 105 -9.65 4.36 -7.04
C GLY A 105 -10.90 4.89 -7.76
N GLN A 106 -11.66 4.01 -8.39
CA GLN A 106 -12.94 4.38 -9.04
C GLN A 106 -14.13 4.41 -8.06
N GLY A 107 -13.87 4.33 -6.76
CA GLY A 107 -14.90 4.40 -5.73
C GLY A 107 -15.69 3.11 -5.51
N GLU A 108 -15.16 1.95 -5.92
CA GLU A 108 -15.88 0.67 -5.83
C GLU A 108 -16.28 0.33 -4.40
N PHE A 109 -15.35 0.48 -3.45
CA PHE A 109 -15.63 0.23 -2.04
C PHE A 109 -16.28 1.42 -1.35
N LEU A 110 -15.98 2.64 -1.79
CA LEU A 110 -16.68 3.84 -1.36
C LEU A 110 -18.19 3.71 -1.60
N LYS A 111 -18.59 3.15 -2.75
CA LYS A 111 -19.99 2.84 -3.06
C LYS A 111 -20.61 1.90 -2.03
N VAL A 112 -19.88 0.90 -1.56
CA VAL A 112 -20.38 0.00 -0.49
C VAL A 112 -20.57 0.76 0.82
N LEU A 113 -19.68 1.71 1.13
CA LEU A 113 -19.79 2.53 2.33
C LEU A 113 -21.04 3.43 2.30
N THR A 114 -21.48 3.89 1.12
CA THR A 114 -22.72 4.68 0.99
C THR A 114 -24.02 3.90 1.27
N GLU A 115 -23.97 2.58 1.41
CA GLU A 115 -25.10 1.77 1.86
C GLU A 115 -25.43 1.96 3.35
N PHE A 116 -24.54 2.61 4.09
CA PHE A 116 -24.67 2.85 5.53
C PHE A 116 -25.03 4.31 5.83
N PRO A 117 -25.59 4.61 7.01
CA PRO A 117 -25.97 5.96 7.40
C PRO A 117 -24.74 6.80 7.76
N VAL A 118 -23.86 7.06 6.80
CA VAL A 118 -22.63 7.85 6.94
C VAL A 118 -22.46 8.78 5.74
N GLU A 119 -21.67 9.83 5.90
CA GLU A 119 -21.26 10.71 4.81
C GLU A 119 -19.91 10.23 4.27
N ALA A 120 -19.87 9.71 3.04
CA ALA A 120 -18.68 9.09 2.46
C ALA A 120 -18.04 9.98 1.39
N HIS A 121 -16.74 10.20 1.51
CA HIS A 121 -15.91 10.96 0.57
C HIS A 121 -14.71 10.11 0.14
N GLY A 122 -14.28 10.27 -1.11
CA GLY A 122 -13.09 9.62 -1.65
C GLY A 122 -12.05 10.64 -2.11
N ILE A 123 -10.79 10.31 -1.93
CA ILE A 123 -9.65 11.04 -2.47
C ILE A 123 -8.81 10.06 -3.29
N GLU A 124 -8.55 10.43 -4.55
CA GLU A 124 -7.68 9.66 -5.45
C GLU A 124 -6.65 10.58 -6.07
N HIS A 125 -5.45 10.03 -6.31
CA HIS A 125 -4.35 10.78 -6.91
C HIS A 125 -4.60 11.09 -8.39
N ASP A 126 -5.18 10.15 -9.11
CA ASP A 126 -5.45 10.25 -10.54
C ASP A 126 -6.96 10.04 -10.79
N PRO A 127 -7.71 11.11 -11.05
CA PRO A 127 -9.12 11.01 -11.39
C PRO A 127 -9.26 10.54 -12.84
N HIS A 128 -9.51 9.26 -13.05
CA HIS A 128 -9.93 8.70 -14.36
C HIS A 128 -11.44 8.66 -14.49
#